data_ad15b2069ede01fa635df13bcc3c8f90
#
_entry.id   ad15b2069ede01fa635df13bcc3c8f90
#
_cell.length_a   1.000
_cell.length_b   1.000
_cell.length_c   1.000
_cell.angle_alpha   90.00
_cell.angle_beta   90.00
_cell.angle_gamma   90.00
#
_symmetry.space_group_name_H-M   'P 1'
#
loop_
_entity.id
_entity.type
_entity.pdbx_description
1 polymer ?
#
loop_
_entity_poly.entity_id
_entity_poly.type
_entity_poly.pdbx_seq_one_letter_code
_entity_poly.pdbx_strand_id
1 'polypeptide(L)'
;SNIENTFSVMKVGSVFIANLASINHILVSPDPTIDYFSRMINDISPYTQLYSFETICLYFDRSERVFDSSGGMYTYSDFYNPDFLRILSEMDTEEAWVVNIPYERYYSPRPAVPVVVYAHSLPLYSSNPKGYITISYAMRELRRDAAAILSDNSYHAVVTFCDQLIYATDADLYERWDPSLSADENESLLFPDYNAYPAVQNSNTLQCTYYVSTTEHLKAVAPFLSRRFCEYLFTLFCCFLLSAFYSMILLKPVDDIMEKLGITPYTLGLSDDHDEFFRLNSALDSLTAQVSEVHSVLHEKEQLVRERLLLGILHASVDVTALPQEYMKYGLVFPYRFFSLILIHMPALEIMKLSLIH
;
A
#
# COMPACT_ATOMS: atom_id res chain seq x y z
N SER A 1 -14.82 2.88 10.38
CA SER A 1 -15.06 2.95 11.84
C SER A 1 -16.51 3.39 12.11
N ASN A 2 -17.01 3.17 13.33
CA ASN A 2 -18.36 3.65 13.70
C ASN A 2 -18.49 5.17 13.52
N ILE A 3 -17.45 5.91 13.81
CA ILE A 3 -17.42 7.38 13.68
C ILE A 3 -17.56 7.82 12.21
N GLU A 4 -16.83 7.23 11.29
CA GLU A 4 -16.97 7.51 9.85
C GLU A 4 -18.37 7.18 9.35
N ASN A 5 -18.92 6.06 9.83
CA ASN A 5 -20.28 5.67 9.48
C ASN A 5 -21.29 6.70 9.99
N THR A 6 -21.10 7.24 11.20
CA THR A 6 -21.98 8.29 11.75
C THR A 6 -21.93 9.55 10.88
N PHE A 7 -20.75 10.02 10.46
CA PHE A 7 -20.63 11.17 9.57
C PHE A 7 -21.24 10.91 8.18
N SER A 8 -21.02 9.72 7.63
CA SER A 8 -21.65 9.30 6.38
C SER A 8 -23.17 9.28 6.50
N VAL A 9 -23.70 8.78 7.61
CA VAL A 9 -25.14 8.73 7.88
C VAL A 9 -25.74 10.14 8.04
N MET A 10 -25.02 11.08 8.67
CA MET A 10 -25.47 12.49 8.75
C MET A 10 -25.54 13.12 7.35
N LYS A 11 -24.53 12.92 6.52
CA LYS A 11 -24.48 13.42 5.15
C LYS A 11 -25.60 12.80 4.28
N VAL A 12 -25.71 11.47 4.29
CA VAL A 12 -26.72 10.76 3.53
C VAL A 12 -28.13 11.08 4.04
N GLY A 13 -28.31 11.15 5.37
CA GLY A 13 -29.56 11.53 5.99
C GLY A 13 -30.02 12.91 5.58
N SER A 14 -29.13 13.89 5.50
CA SER A 14 -29.46 15.24 5.04
C SER A 14 -29.99 15.24 3.60
N VAL A 15 -29.36 14.46 2.72
CA VAL A 15 -29.80 14.31 1.32
C VAL A 15 -31.18 13.68 1.22
N PHE A 16 -31.44 12.63 1.99
CA PHE A 16 -32.78 12.00 2.02
C PHE A 16 -33.85 12.96 2.52
N ILE A 17 -33.60 13.64 3.64
CA ILE A 17 -34.53 14.60 4.24
C ILE A 17 -34.77 15.77 3.29
N ALA A 18 -33.73 16.34 2.71
CA ALA A 18 -33.82 17.45 1.76
C ALA A 18 -34.69 17.14 0.53
N ASN A 19 -34.76 15.88 0.13
CA ASN A 19 -35.57 15.43 -1.02
C ASN A 19 -37.04 15.09 -0.65
N LEU A 20 -37.43 15.21 0.63
CA LEU A 20 -38.82 14.99 1.00
C LEU A 20 -39.75 15.99 0.30
N ALA A 21 -40.89 15.46 -0.21
CA ALA A 21 -41.87 16.29 -0.94
C ALA A 21 -42.45 17.41 -0.07
N SER A 22 -42.62 17.17 1.22
CA SER A 22 -43.10 18.15 2.21
C SER A 22 -42.12 19.33 2.34
N ILE A 23 -40.84 19.10 2.37
CA ILE A 23 -39.80 20.15 2.46
C ILE A 23 -39.75 20.95 1.16
N ASN A 24 -39.67 20.29 0.01
CA ASN A 24 -39.63 20.95 -1.28
C ASN A 24 -40.87 21.83 -1.51
N HIS A 25 -42.04 21.37 -1.01
CA HIS A 25 -43.25 22.19 -1.10
C HIS A 25 -43.15 23.47 -0.26
N ILE A 26 -42.60 23.39 0.97
CA ILE A 26 -42.45 24.56 1.86
C ILE A 26 -41.46 25.55 1.26
N LEU A 27 -40.35 25.06 0.67
CA LEU A 27 -39.33 25.94 0.02
C LEU A 27 -39.86 26.73 -1.17
N VAL A 28 -40.85 26.19 -1.86
CA VAL A 28 -41.45 26.85 -3.06
C VAL A 28 -42.67 27.70 -2.71
N SER A 29 -43.41 27.29 -1.69
CA SER A 29 -44.64 27.97 -1.30
C SER A 29 -44.37 29.37 -0.70
N PRO A 30 -45.10 30.41 -1.12
CA PRO A 30 -44.94 31.74 -0.55
C PRO A 30 -45.43 31.84 0.90
N ASP A 31 -46.47 31.10 1.25
CA ASP A 31 -47.05 31.04 2.61
C ASP A 31 -47.49 29.61 2.92
N PRO A 32 -46.60 28.79 3.45
CA PRO A 32 -46.89 27.42 3.74
C PRO A 32 -47.88 27.30 4.92
N THR A 33 -48.96 26.55 4.72
CA THR A 33 -49.98 26.32 5.76
C THR A 33 -49.47 25.38 6.87
N ILE A 34 -50.15 25.41 8.02
CA ILE A 34 -49.82 24.55 9.16
C ILE A 34 -49.87 23.06 8.78
N ASP A 35 -50.69 22.64 7.84
CA ASP A 35 -50.76 21.27 7.36
C ASP A 35 -49.49 20.78 6.70
N TYR A 36 -48.77 21.63 5.97
CA TYR A 36 -47.52 21.27 5.37
C TYR A 36 -46.39 21.07 6.40
N PHE A 37 -46.37 21.91 7.43
CA PHE A 37 -45.44 21.75 8.54
C PHE A 37 -45.75 20.46 9.35
N SER A 38 -47.02 20.16 9.57
CA SER A 38 -47.41 18.92 10.25
C SER A 38 -46.99 17.67 9.47
N ARG A 39 -47.14 17.67 8.14
CA ARG A 39 -46.63 16.58 7.29
C ARG A 39 -45.13 16.47 7.35
N MET A 40 -44.44 17.58 7.24
CA MET A 40 -42.94 17.62 7.33
C MET A 40 -42.45 17.03 8.68
N ILE A 41 -43.12 17.40 9.80
CA ILE A 41 -42.78 16.85 11.13
C ILE A 41 -42.95 15.32 11.14
N ASN A 42 -44.03 14.81 10.60
CA ASN A 42 -44.28 13.38 10.52
C ASN A 42 -43.29 12.68 9.61
N ASP A 43 -42.90 13.29 8.53
CA ASP A 43 -41.90 12.75 7.57
C ASP A 43 -40.50 12.69 8.17
N ILE A 44 -40.11 13.66 9.00
CA ILE A 44 -38.78 13.76 9.61
C ILE A 44 -38.62 12.95 10.89
N SER A 45 -39.68 12.82 11.68
CA SER A 45 -39.64 12.12 12.99
C SER A 45 -38.99 10.73 12.93
N PRO A 46 -39.23 9.87 11.94
CA PRO A 46 -38.54 8.58 11.83
C PRO A 46 -37.04 8.67 11.74
N TYR A 47 -36.49 9.71 11.08
CA TYR A 47 -35.06 9.85 10.89
C TYR A 47 -34.31 10.17 12.18
N THR A 48 -34.88 11.01 13.05
CA THR A 48 -34.26 11.31 14.36
C THR A 48 -34.19 10.07 15.24
N GLN A 49 -35.24 9.24 15.22
CA GLN A 49 -35.29 8.01 16.04
C GLN A 49 -34.36 6.92 15.48
N LEU A 50 -34.35 6.73 14.15
CA LEU A 50 -33.62 5.67 13.49
C LEU A 50 -32.09 5.86 13.61
N TYR A 51 -31.62 7.09 13.48
CA TYR A 51 -30.19 7.41 13.42
C TYR A 51 -29.63 8.00 14.71
N SER A 52 -30.44 8.12 15.77
CA SER A 52 -30.03 8.67 17.07
C SER A 52 -29.44 10.08 16.96
N PHE A 53 -29.94 10.89 16.02
CA PHE A 53 -29.54 12.27 15.90
C PHE A 53 -29.99 13.07 17.13
N GLU A 54 -29.17 14.01 17.59
CA GLU A 54 -29.53 14.89 18.70
C GLU A 54 -30.67 15.81 18.28
N THR A 55 -30.56 16.41 17.08
CA THR A 55 -31.64 17.15 16.45
C THR A 55 -31.43 17.25 14.93
N ILE A 56 -32.55 17.50 14.22
CA ILE A 56 -32.58 17.92 12.83
C ILE A 56 -33.28 19.28 12.81
N CYS A 57 -32.59 20.32 12.33
CA CYS A 57 -33.20 21.65 12.14
C CYS A 57 -33.30 21.96 10.65
N LEU A 58 -34.43 22.57 10.27
CA LEU A 58 -34.67 23.09 8.94
C LEU A 58 -34.93 24.58 9.03
N TYR A 59 -34.23 25.35 8.22
CA TYR A 59 -34.28 26.80 8.17
C TYR A 59 -34.90 27.22 6.83
N PHE A 60 -35.90 28.08 6.90
CA PHE A 60 -36.63 28.55 5.75
C PHE A 60 -36.49 30.06 5.67
N ASP A 61 -35.57 30.56 4.84
CA ASP A 61 -35.18 31.96 4.78
C ASP A 61 -36.35 32.89 4.39
N ARG A 62 -37.17 32.43 3.46
CA ARG A 62 -38.32 33.25 2.99
C ARG A 62 -39.35 33.51 4.06
N SER A 63 -39.59 32.55 4.95
CA SER A 63 -40.56 32.62 6.04
C SER A 63 -39.94 33.03 7.38
N GLU A 64 -38.60 33.12 7.42
CA GLU A 64 -37.81 33.36 8.64
C GLU A 64 -38.18 32.39 9.78
N ARG A 65 -38.38 31.12 9.40
CA ARG A 65 -38.80 30.06 10.35
C ARG A 65 -37.76 28.96 10.46
N VAL A 66 -37.64 28.44 11.67
CA VAL A 66 -36.82 27.29 11.99
C VAL A 66 -37.73 26.19 12.51
N PHE A 67 -37.60 25.03 11.92
CA PHE A 67 -38.13 23.80 12.49
C PHE A 67 -37.01 23.08 13.22
N ASP A 68 -37.22 22.70 14.47
CA ASP A 68 -36.35 21.85 15.26
C ASP A 68 -37.11 20.57 15.64
N SER A 69 -36.55 19.41 15.27
CA SER A 69 -37.18 18.10 15.52
C SER A 69 -37.38 17.80 17.01
N SER A 70 -36.64 18.47 17.90
CA SER A 70 -36.74 18.27 19.36
C SER A 70 -37.70 19.25 20.04
N GLY A 71 -38.01 20.38 19.44
CA GLY A 71 -38.74 21.46 20.09
C GLY A 71 -39.93 22.02 19.30
N GLY A 72 -39.94 21.91 17.99
CA GLY A 72 -41.02 22.39 17.15
C GLY A 72 -40.65 23.51 16.17
N MET A 73 -41.56 24.48 15.96
CA MET A 73 -41.41 25.56 14.99
C MET A 73 -41.19 26.90 15.68
N TYR A 74 -40.19 27.64 15.24
CA TYR A 74 -39.80 28.97 15.78
C TYR A 74 -39.63 29.98 14.67
N THR A 75 -39.71 31.27 15.03
CA THR A 75 -39.15 32.32 14.16
C THR A 75 -37.64 32.39 14.38
N TYR A 76 -36.90 33.02 13.46
CA TYR A 76 -35.44 33.23 13.65
C TYR A 76 -35.14 34.01 14.92
N SER A 77 -35.99 35.02 15.27
CA SER A 77 -35.83 35.83 16.48
C SER A 77 -36.05 35.07 17.78
N ASP A 78 -36.89 34.02 17.77
CA ASP A 78 -37.30 33.28 18.96
C ASP A 78 -36.56 31.93 19.10
N PHE A 79 -35.68 31.65 18.12
CA PHE A 79 -34.94 30.37 18.13
C PHE A 79 -33.89 30.38 19.23
N TYR A 80 -33.98 29.40 20.10
CA TYR A 80 -33.20 29.31 21.34
C TYR A 80 -31.73 28.83 21.13
N ASN A 81 -31.32 28.49 19.90
CA ASN A 81 -29.94 28.15 19.53
C ASN A 81 -29.40 29.12 18.45
N PRO A 82 -29.11 30.38 18.78
CA PRO A 82 -28.71 31.41 17.83
C PRO A 82 -27.38 31.11 17.13
N ASP A 83 -26.48 30.31 17.75
CA ASP A 83 -25.22 29.91 17.17
C ASP A 83 -25.40 29.11 15.87
N PHE A 84 -26.47 28.34 15.75
CA PHE A 84 -26.80 27.63 14.52
C PHE A 84 -27.13 28.60 13.37
N LEU A 85 -27.89 29.66 13.65
CA LEU A 85 -28.20 30.68 12.65
C LEU A 85 -26.92 31.43 12.21
N ARG A 86 -25.99 31.68 13.14
CA ARG A 86 -24.70 32.29 12.81
C ARG A 86 -23.89 31.40 11.88
N ILE A 87 -23.78 30.10 12.13
CA ILE A 87 -23.09 29.14 11.28
C ILE A 87 -23.64 29.22 9.86
N LEU A 88 -24.97 29.24 9.69
CA LEU A 88 -25.60 29.29 8.39
C LEU A 88 -25.31 30.61 7.64
N SER A 89 -25.25 31.72 8.38
CA SER A 89 -24.92 33.03 7.80
C SER A 89 -23.48 33.17 7.34
N GLU A 90 -22.58 32.38 7.94
CA GLU A 90 -21.14 32.34 7.66
C GLU A 90 -20.76 31.25 6.61
N MET A 91 -21.75 30.44 6.16
CA MET A 91 -21.51 29.40 5.14
C MET A 91 -21.26 30.00 3.77
N ASP A 92 -20.03 29.87 3.26
CA ASP A 92 -19.64 30.22 1.90
C ASP A 92 -19.81 29.05 0.91
N THR A 93 -20.09 27.86 1.41
CA THR A 93 -20.18 26.61 0.64
C THR A 93 -21.56 25.97 0.77
N GLU A 94 -21.88 25.05 -0.13
CA GLU A 94 -23.16 24.32 -0.10
C GLU A 94 -23.32 23.41 1.11
N GLU A 95 -22.20 22.93 1.69
CA GLU A 95 -22.16 22.10 2.87
C GLU A 95 -21.06 22.55 3.83
N ALA A 96 -21.29 22.43 5.13
CA ALA A 96 -20.32 22.74 6.18
C ALA A 96 -20.40 21.76 7.32
N TRP A 97 -19.26 21.55 7.96
CA TRP A 97 -19.15 20.84 9.22
C TRP A 97 -18.70 21.79 10.30
N VAL A 98 -19.37 21.75 11.44
CA VAL A 98 -18.95 22.52 12.62
C VAL A 98 -18.96 21.63 13.84
N VAL A 99 -17.90 21.69 14.61
CA VAL A 99 -17.65 20.81 15.75
C VAL A 99 -17.74 21.59 17.05
N ASN A 100 -18.20 20.93 18.08
CA ASN A 100 -18.21 21.46 19.44
C ASN A 100 -19.13 22.67 19.66
N ILE A 101 -20.26 22.72 18.98
CA ILE A 101 -21.28 23.75 19.18
C ILE A 101 -22.16 23.38 20.36
N PRO A 102 -22.43 24.31 21.29
CA PRO A 102 -23.39 24.08 22.35
C PRO A 102 -24.83 24.04 21.78
N TYR A 103 -25.52 22.95 22.05
CA TYR A 103 -26.93 22.80 21.69
C TYR A 103 -27.78 22.74 22.97
N GLU A 104 -28.72 23.64 23.10
CA GLU A 104 -29.70 23.66 24.17
C GLU A 104 -30.97 22.97 23.69
N ARG A 105 -31.52 22.08 24.51
CA ARG A 105 -32.84 21.49 24.24
C ARG A 105 -33.93 22.39 24.80
N TYR A 106 -34.94 22.63 23.99
CA TYR A 106 -36.07 23.45 24.39
C TYR A 106 -36.70 22.93 25.70
N TYR A 107 -36.92 23.84 26.65
CA TYR A 107 -37.42 23.53 28.00
C TYR A 107 -36.68 22.44 28.78
N SER A 108 -35.48 22.12 28.43
CA SER A 108 -34.68 21.18 29.21
C SER A 108 -33.95 21.88 30.35
N PRO A 109 -34.05 21.43 31.60
CA PRO A 109 -33.23 21.93 32.69
C PRO A 109 -31.77 21.47 32.63
N ARG A 110 -31.43 20.69 31.63
CA ARG A 110 -30.07 20.17 31.45
C ARG A 110 -29.20 21.24 30.77
N PRO A 111 -27.89 21.25 31.06
CA PRO A 111 -26.96 22.15 30.39
C PRO A 111 -26.89 21.85 28.90
N ALA A 112 -26.45 22.83 28.12
CA ALA A 112 -26.16 22.67 26.70
C ALA A 112 -25.27 21.46 26.44
N VAL A 113 -25.54 20.73 25.39
CA VAL A 113 -24.78 19.55 24.99
C VAL A 113 -23.92 19.92 23.79
N PRO A 114 -22.60 19.72 23.85
CA PRO A 114 -21.77 19.94 22.68
C PRO A 114 -22.12 18.92 21.58
N VAL A 115 -22.31 19.42 20.36
CA VAL A 115 -22.68 18.63 19.19
C VAL A 115 -21.73 18.87 18.04
N VAL A 116 -21.65 17.88 17.13
CA VAL A 116 -21.16 18.07 15.78
C VAL A 116 -22.37 18.32 14.89
N VAL A 117 -22.25 19.34 14.06
CA VAL A 117 -23.32 19.79 13.15
C VAL A 117 -22.85 19.61 11.70
N TYR A 118 -23.65 18.94 10.92
CA TYR A 118 -23.57 18.96 9.46
C TYR A 118 -24.64 19.88 8.92
N ALA A 119 -24.25 20.88 8.17
CA ALA A 119 -25.16 21.83 7.52
C ALA A 119 -25.12 21.65 6.00
N HIS A 120 -26.28 21.74 5.38
CA HIS A 120 -26.40 21.67 3.91
C HIS A 120 -27.46 22.68 3.42
N SER A 121 -27.20 23.34 2.28
CA SER A 121 -28.13 24.28 1.64
C SER A 121 -29.34 23.57 1.02
N LEU A 122 -30.49 24.24 0.99
CA LEU A 122 -31.73 23.78 0.40
C LEU A 122 -32.23 24.76 -0.68
N PRO A 123 -32.67 24.28 -1.87
CA PRO A 123 -32.54 22.92 -2.38
C PRO A 123 -31.09 22.50 -2.54
N LEU A 124 -30.84 21.19 -2.52
CA LEU A 124 -29.49 20.66 -2.70
C LEU A 124 -28.84 21.18 -3.98
N TYR A 125 -27.55 21.50 -3.89
CA TYR A 125 -26.74 21.99 -5.03
C TYR A 125 -27.28 23.27 -5.68
N SER A 126 -27.94 24.11 -4.91
CA SER A 126 -28.47 25.39 -5.41
C SER A 126 -27.47 26.50 -5.15
N SER A 127 -27.12 27.25 -6.19
CA SER A 127 -26.33 28.47 -6.07
C SER A 127 -27.08 29.63 -5.37
N ASN A 128 -28.40 29.49 -5.18
CA ASN A 128 -29.23 30.41 -4.45
C ASN A 128 -30.10 29.68 -3.46
N PRO A 129 -29.58 29.36 -2.27
CA PRO A 129 -30.30 28.63 -1.25
C PRO A 129 -31.55 29.37 -0.80
N LYS A 130 -32.60 28.62 -0.51
CA LYS A 130 -33.87 29.14 0.04
C LYS A 130 -34.08 28.74 1.48
N GLY A 131 -33.10 28.02 2.01
CA GLY A 131 -33.07 27.52 3.35
C GLY A 131 -31.91 26.55 3.55
N TYR A 132 -31.85 25.93 4.71
CA TYR A 132 -30.78 25.04 5.11
C TYR A 132 -31.33 23.89 5.94
N ILE A 133 -30.64 22.77 5.93
CA ILE A 133 -30.81 21.67 6.85
C ILE A 133 -29.57 21.53 7.71
N THR A 134 -29.75 21.37 9.02
CA THR A 134 -28.66 20.94 9.91
C THR A 134 -29.02 19.64 10.59
N ILE A 135 -28.08 18.73 10.67
CA ILE A 135 -28.18 17.49 11.43
C ILE A 135 -27.11 17.53 12.51
N SER A 136 -27.53 17.31 13.75
CA SER A 136 -26.65 17.38 14.93
C SER A 136 -26.49 16.01 15.56
N TYR A 137 -25.26 15.69 15.98
CA TYR A 137 -24.94 14.49 16.71
C TYR A 137 -24.18 14.81 17.98
N ALA A 138 -24.56 14.19 19.11
CA ALA A 138 -23.95 14.52 20.39
C ALA A 138 -22.48 14.10 20.48
N MET A 139 -21.61 15.01 20.85
CA MET A 139 -20.17 14.77 21.04
C MET A 139 -19.87 13.64 22.03
N ARG A 140 -20.69 13.52 23.09
CA ARG A 140 -20.55 12.46 24.11
C ARG A 140 -20.67 11.05 23.50
N GLU A 141 -21.52 10.87 22.48
CA GLU A 141 -21.73 9.58 21.80
C GLU A 141 -20.51 9.27 20.91
N LEU A 142 -20.02 10.26 20.16
CA LEU A 142 -18.79 10.13 19.38
C LEU A 142 -17.59 9.79 20.27
N ARG A 143 -17.47 10.46 21.42
CA ARG A 143 -16.42 10.18 22.41
C ARG A 143 -16.54 8.79 22.98
N ARG A 144 -17.75 8.32 23.27
CA ARG A 144 -17.99 6.95 23.75
C ARG A 144 -17.59 5.92 22.71
N ASP A 145 -17.96 6.15 21.45
CA ASP A 145 -17.62 5.24 20.36
C ASP A 145 -16.12 5.22 20.09
N ALA A 146 -15.44 6.38 20.16
CA ALA A 146 -14.00 6.47 20.08
C ALA A 146 -13.33 5.72 21.25
N ALA A 147 -13.78 5.95 22.47
CA ALA A 147 -13.25 5.29 23.67
C ALA A 147 -13.38 3.76 23.60
N ALA A 148 -14.52 3.24 23.06
CA ALA A 148 -14.73 1.81 22.91
C ALA A 148 -13.72 1.14 21.95
N ILE A 149 -13.23 1.89 20.97
CA ILE A 149 -12.25 1.40 19.99
C ILE A 149 -10.81 1.59 20.50
N LEU A 150 -10.53 2.68 21.23
CA LEU A 150 -9.21 3.17 21.58
C LEU A 150 -8.86 2.92 23.06
N SER A 151 -9.50 1.96 23.70
CA SER A 151 -9.37 1.70 25.17
C SER A 151 -8.05 1.06 25.59
N ASP A 152 -7.08 0.87 24.70
CA ASP A 152 -5.77 0.33 25.06
C ASP A 152 -4.90 1.43 25.72
N ASN A 153 -4.43 1.18 26.95
CA ASN A 153 -3.70 2.13 27.77
C ASN A 153 -2.20 2.26 27.41
N SER A 154 -1.75 1.58 26.36
CA SER A 154 -0.34 1.57 25.96
C SER A 154 0.08 2.75 25.07
N TYR A 155 -0.89 3.56 24.62
CA TYR A 155 -0.66 4.71 23.74
C TYR A 155 -1.67 5.84 24.00
N HIS A 156 -1.29 7.06 23.63
CA HIS A 156 -2.23 8.18 23.59
C HIS A 156 -2.86 8.24 22.21
N ALA A 157 -4.17 8.22 22.13
CA ALA A 157 -4.90 8.36 20.88
C ALA A 157 -5.62 9.72 20.85
N VAL A 158 -5.50 10.41 19.74
CA VAL A 158 -6.18 11.67 19.46
C VAL A 158 -7.02 11.47 18.19
N VAL A 159 -8.29 11.87 18.27
CA VAL A 159 -9.21 11.88 17.13
C VAL A 159 -9.64 13.31 16.89
N THR A 160 -9.32 13.82 15.71
CA THR A 160 -9.71 15.17 15.27
C THR A 160 -10.64 15.10 14.06
N PHE A 161 -11.48 16.11 13.93
CA PHE A 161 -12.36 16.28 12.77
C PHE A 161 -12.42 17.77 12.44
N CYS A 162 -12.09 18.13 11.21
CA CYS A 162 -11.97 19.54 10.79
C CYS A 162 -11.11 20.35 11.77
N ASP A 163 -9.93 19.84 12.11
CA ASP A 163 -8.95 20.41 13.06
C ASP A 163 -9.43 20.56 14.52
N GLN A 164 -10.65 20.13 14.84
CA GLN A 164 -11.19 20.18 16.18
C GLN A 164 -11.07 18.83 16.88
N LEU A 165 -10.71 18.86 18.17
CA LEU A 165 -10.57 17.68 19.00
C LEU A 165 -11.93 17.05 19.31
N ILE A 166 -12.15 15.81 18.83
CA ILE A 166 -13.33 15.00 19.19
C ILE A 166 -13.04 14.17 20.43
N TYR A 167 -11.91 13.44 20.41
CA TYR A 167 -11.57 12.49 21.46
C TYR A 167 -10.06 12.49 21.71
N ALA A 168 -9.69 12.42 22.97
CA ALA A 168 -8.35 12.10 23.41
C ALA A 168 -8.40 11.08 24.54
N THR A 169 -7.44 10.17 24.57
CA THR A 169 -7.33 9.18 25.66
C THR A 169 -7.03 9.83 26.98
N ASP A 170 -6.25 10.92 26.96
CA ASP A 170 -5.90 11.71 28.14
C ASP A 170 -6.86 12.90 28.29
N ALA A 171 -7.50 13.00 29.45
CA ALA A 171 -8.45 14.07 29.74
C ALA A 171 -7.80 15.47 29.77
N ASP A 172 -6.55 15.56 30.18
CA ASP A 172 -5.82 16.83 30.26
C ASP A 172 -5.59 17.46 28.86
N LEU A 173 -5.65 16.66 27.80
CA LEU A 173 -5.51 17.15 26.44
C LEU A 173 -6.68 18.05 26.01
N TYR A 174 -7.88 17.84 26.54
CA TYR A 174 -9.02 18.71 26.22
C TYR A 174 -8.83 20.15 26.72
N GLU A 175 -8.12 20.33 27.84
CA GLU A 175 -7.84 21.67 28.41
C GLU A 175 -6.66 22.33 27.70
N ARG A 176 -5.74 21.55 27.18
CA ARG A 176 -4.50 22.02 26.53
C ARG A 176 -4.62 22.21 25.01
N TRP A 177 -5.69 21.69 24.42
CA TRP A 177 -5.93 21.82 22.98
C TRP A 177 -6.35 23.25 22.65
N ASP A 178 -5.60 23.92 21.78
CA ASP A 178 -5.92 25.26 21.31
C ASP A 178 -6.75 25.17 20.01
N PRO A 179 -8.04 25.56 20.04
CA PRO A 179 -8.90 25.50 18.85
C PRO A 179 -8.52 26.51 17.76
N SER A 180 -7.60 27.43 18.02
CA SER A 180 -7.13 28.42 17.03
C SER A 180 -5.99 27.90 16.17
N LEU A 181 -5.35 26.81 16.58
CA LEU A 181 -4.25 26.15 15.87
C LEU A 181 -4.78 24.98 15.05
N SER A 182 -4.07 24.63 13.98
CA SER A 182 -4.35 23.41 13.24
C SER A 182 -4.11 22.15 14.11
N ALA A 183 -4.69 21.02 13.71
CA ALA A 183 -4.47 19.76 14.42
C ALA A 183 -2.98 19.41 14.51
N ASP A 184 -2.24 19.53 13.39
CA ASP A 184 -0.81 19.23 13.32
C ASP A 184 0.03 20.13 14.25
N GLU A 185 -0.31 21.41 14.37
CA GLU A 185 0.37 22.35 15.27
C GLU A 185 0.11 22.01 16.73
N ASN A 186 -1.14 21.72 17.11
CA ASN A 186 -1.49 21.26 18.44
C ASN A 186 -0.76 19.96 18.80
N GLU A 187 -0.76 19.00 17.89
CA GLU A 187 -0.11 17.69 18.07
C GLU A 187 1.40 17.84 18.29
N SER A 188 2.06 18.70 17.51
CA SER A 188 3.51 18.95 17.66
C SER A 188 3.88 19.62 18.99
N LEU A 189 2.99 20.47 19.52
CA LEU A 189 3.19 21.14 20.81
C LEU A 189 2.92 20.22 21.99
N LEU A 190 1.93 19.34 21.88
CA LEU A 190 1.48 18.47 22.97
C LEU A 190 2.29 17.18 23.08
N PHE A 191 2.88 16.71 21.98
CA PHE A 191 3.58 15.43 21.91
C PHE A 191 5.02 15.52 21.34
N PRO A 192 5.89 16.41 21.88
CA PRO A 192 7.24 16.61 21.31
C PRO A 192 8.14 15.36 21.40
N ASP A 193 7.94 14.50 22.40
CA ASP A 193 8.75 13.30 22.66
C ASP A 193 8.05 11.99 22.25
N TYR A 194 7.02 12.09 21.41
CA TYR A 194 6.23 10.94 20.97
C TYR A 194 6.37 10.72 19.46
N ASN A 195 6.30 9.47 19.07
CA ASN A 195 6.18 9.10 17.64
C ASN A 195 4.70 9.07 17.28
N ALA A 196 4.33 9.84 16.26
CA ALA A 196 2.98 9.89 15.73
C ALA A 196 2.78 8.79 14.66
N TYR A 197 1.72 8.01 14.83
CA TYR A 197 1.31 6.98 13.89
C TYR A 197 -0.11 7.28 13.41
N PRO A 198 -0.27 7.95 12.26
CA PRO A 198 -1.60 8.20 11.71
C PRO A 198 -2.27 6.87 11.36
N ALA A 199 -3.49 6.67 11.82
CA ALA A 199 -4.31 5.57 11.35
C ALA A 199 -4.63 5.76 9.87
N VAL A 200 -4.61 4.67 9.09
CA VAL A 200 -4.98 4.73 7.67
C VAL A 200 -6.45 5.17 7.57
N GLN A 201 -6.68 6.34 6.98
CA GLN A 201 -8.01 6.94 6.87
C GLN A 201 -8.39 7.20 5.41
N ASN A 202 -9.68 7.03 5.14
CA ASN A 202 -10.26 7.26 3.81
C ASN A 202 -10.85 8.68 3.63
N SER A 203 -10.86 9.52 4.69
CA SER A 203 -11.40 10.89 4.60
C SER A 203 -10.39 11.92 5.09
N ASN A 204 -10.24 13.02 4.32
CA ASN A 204 -9.32 14.11 4.65
C ASN A 204 -9.76 14.94 5.88
N THR A 205 -10.97 14.75 6.37
CA THR A 205 -11.57 15.55 7.46
C THR A 205 -11.51 14.90 8.82
N LEU A 206 -11.54 13.56 8.89
CA LEU A 206 -11.42 12.80 10.14
C LEU A 206 -10.02 12.23 10.23
N GLN A 207 -9.27 12.60 11.24
CA GLN A 207 -7.93 12.09 11.51
C GLN A 207 -7.91 11.35 12.85
N CYS A 208 -7.17 10.27 12.90
CA CYS A 208 -6.91 9.52 14.12
C CYS A 208 -5.42 9.26 14.20
N THR A 209 -4.77 9.80 15.20
CA THR A 209 -3.34 9.68 15.39
C THR A 209 -3.05 8.99 16.72
N TYR A 210 -2.17 7.99 16.68
CA TYR A 210 -1.67 7.32 17.87
C TYR A 210 -0.30 7.87 18.25
N TYR A 211 -0.13 8.24 19.49
CA TYR A 211 1.13 8.74 20.05
C TYR A 211 1.72 7.71 20.98
N VAL A 212 2.88 7.21 20.61
CA VAL A 212 3.63 6.23 21.39
C VAL A 212 4.91 6.88 21.89
N SER A 213 5.13 6.86 23.20
CA SER A 213 6.38 7.37 23.77
C SER A 213 7.58 6.68 23.12
N THR A 214 8.58 7.47 22.75
CA THR A 214 9.81 6.97 22.11
C THR A 214 10.48 5.89 22.96
N THR A 215 10.43 6.03 24.28
CA THR A 215 10.99 5.05 25.23
C THR A 215 10.20 3.74 25.27
N GLU A 216 8.87 3.80 25.21
CA GLU A 216 8.01 2.60 25.19
C GLU A 216 8.08 1.91 23.84
N HIS A 217 8.11 2.68 22.77
CA HIS A 217 8.33 2.14 21.42
C HIS A 217 9.65 1.37 21.35
N LEU A 218 10.74 1.95 21.85
CA LEU A 218 12.04 1.26 21.89
C LEU A 218 11.98 -0.01 22.74
N LYS A 219 11.30 0.00 23.90
CA LYS A 219 11.10 -1.20 24.73
C LYS A 219 10.30 -2.30 24.01
N ALA A 220 9.26 -1.92 23.29
CA ALA A 220 8.43 -2.86 22.53
C ALA A 220 9.17 -3.44 21.31
N VAL A 221 9.99 -2.64 20.63
CA VAL A 221 10.71 -3.04 19.41
C VAL A 221 12.04 -3.73 19.73
N ALA A 222 12.69 -3.41 20.87
CA ALA A 222 13.97 -3.97 21.28
C ALA A 222 14.03 -5.53 21.21
N PRO A 223 13.04 -6.30 21.72
CA PRO A 223 13.07 -7.75 21.64
C PRO A 223 12.98 -8.26 20.18
N PHE A 224 12.25 -7.56 19.32
CA PHE A 224 12.19 -7.89 17.89
C PHE A 224 13.51 -7.59 17.19
N LEU A 225 14.10 -6.42 17.46
CA LEU A 225 15.40 -6.05 16.90
C LEU A 225 16.48 -7.00 17.36
N SER A 226 16.53 -7.35 18.66
CA SER A 226 17.52 -8.30 19.19
C SER A 226 17.37 -9.69 18.58
N ARG A 227 16.14 -10.20 18.45
CA ARG A 227 15.86 -11.47 17.80
C ARG A 227 16.29 -11.46 16.31
N ARG A 228 15.90 -10.44 15.56
CA ARG A 228 16.30 -10.30 14.16
C ARG A 228 17.80 -10.15 14.00
N PHE A 229 18.43 -9.38 14.87
CA PHE A 229 19.87 -9.26 14.88
C PHE A 229 20.57 -10.61 15.13
N CYS A 230 20.09 -11.41 16.09
CA CYS A 230 20.59 -12.76 16.31
C CYS A 230 20.36 -13.67 15.10
N GLU A 231 19.20 -13.61 14.46
CA GLU A 231 18.92 -14.37 13.22
C GLU A 231 19.89 -14.00 12.09
N TYR A 232 20.15 -12.72 11.88
CA TYR A 232 21.14 -12.25 10.89
C TYR A 232 22.56 -12.66 11.23
N LEU A 233 22.97 -12.53 12.49
CA LEU A 233 24.28 -12.97 12.96
C LEU A 233 24.49 -14.47 12.76
N PHE A 234 23.48 -15.28 13.10
CA PHE A 234 23.50 -16.71 12.88
C PHE A 234 23.60 -17.06 11.40
N THR A 235 22.81 -16.41 10.55
CA THR A 235 22.85 -16.62 9.10
C THR A 235 24.23 -16.25 8.53
N LEU A 236 24.78 -15.13 8.94
CA LEU A 236 26.12 -14.68 8.53
C LEU A 236 27.20 -15.66 8.98
N PHE A 237 27.09 -16.18 10.20
CA PHE A 237 27.99 -17.20 10.72
C PHE A 237 27.89 -18.51 9.92
N CYS A 238 26.68 -18.98 9.60
CA CYS A 238 26.48 -20.15 8.75
C CYS A 238 27.05 -19.94 7.33
N CYS A 239 26.85 -18.76 6.74
CA CYS A 239 27.44 -18.43 5.44
C CYS A 239 28.97 -18.43 5.48
N PHE A 240 29.56 -17.91 6.56
CA PHE A 240 31.01 -17.93 6.77
C PHE A 240 31.53 -19.36 6.90
N LEU A 241 30.87 -20.21 7.71
CA LEU A 241 31.25 -21.62 7.84
C LEU A 241 31.14 -22.39 6.52
N LEU A 242 30.05 -22.17 5.78
CA LEU A 242 29.86 -22.76 4.45
C LEU A 242 30.96 -22.29 3.48
N SER A 243 31.27 -21.01 3.46
CA SER A 243 32.33 -20.44 2.61
C SER A 243 33.68 -21.05 2.95
N ALA A 244 34.02 -21.14 4.23
CA ALA A 244 35.26 -21.78 4.69
C ALA A 244 35.31 -23.27 4.30
N PHE A 245 34.20 -23.98 4.47
CA PHE A 245 34.08 -25.40 4.10
C PHE A 245 34.22 -25.62 2.59
N TYR A 246 33.54 -24.80 1.78
CA TYR A 246 33.68 -24.83 0.32
C TYR A 246 35.08 -24.44 -0.12
N SER A 247 35.70 -23.44 0.51
CA SER A 247 37.11 -23.09 0.24
C SER A 247 38.04 -24.27 0.51
N MET A 248 37.90 -24.97 1.62
CA MET A 248 38.71 -26.14 1.92
C MET A 248 38.51 -27.29 0.91
N ILE A 249 37.24 -27.52 0.48
CA ILE A 249 36.95 -28.58 -0.51
C ILE A 249 37.48 -28.23 -1.89
N LEU A 250 37.36 -26.97 -2.31
CA LEU A 250 37.83 -26.51 -3.64
C LEU A 250 39.34 -26.36 -3.69
N LEU A 251 39.99 -25.94 -2.60
CA LEU A 251 41.43 -25.76 -2.56
C LEU A 251 42.19 -27.05 -2.46
N LYS A 252 41.67 -28.08 -1.75
CA LYS A 252 42.32 -29.42 -1.67
C LYS A 252 42.71 -30.03 -3.03
N PRO A 253 41.78 -30.15 -4.01
CA PRO A 253 42.14 -30.71 -5.32
C PRO A 253 43.10 -29.81 -6.09
N VAL A 254 43.08 -28.48 -5.85
CA VAL A 254 44.06 -27.57 -6.45
C VAL A 254 45.42 -27.76 -5.82
N ASP A 255 45.50 -27.92 -4.50
CA ASP A 255 46.75 -28.19 -3.81
C ASP A 255 47.30 -29.57 -4.23
N ASP A 256 46.49 -30.62 -4.35
CA ASP A 256 46.85 -31.93 -4.87
C ASP A 256 47.41 -31.88 -6.32
N ILE A 257 46.85 -30.99 -7.17
CA ILE A 257 47.31 -30.81 -8.54
C ILE A 257 48.63 -30.01 -8.54
N MET A 258 48.78 -29.01 -7.71
CA MET A 258 49.99 -28.23 -7.54
C MET A 258 51.16 -29.09 -7.04
N GLU A 259 50.91 -29.97 -6.06
CA GLU A 259 51.88 -30.94 -5.55
C GLU A 259 52.33 -31.94 -6.65
N LYS A 260 51.40 -32.45 -7.47
CA LYS A 260 51.70 -33.33 -8.61
C LYS A 260 52.49 -32.63 -9.74
N LEU A 261 52.32 -31.32 -9.85
CA LEU A 261 53.08 -30.48 -10.81
C LEU A 261 54.46 -30.07 -10.27
N GLY A 262 54.84 -30.52 -9.05
CA GLY A 262 56.14 -30.22 -8.43
C GLY A 262 56.28 -28.78 -7.92
N ILE A 263 55.12 -28.08 -7.81
CA ILE A 263 55.09 -26.73 -7.28
C ILE A 263 54.81 -26.85 -5.77
N THR A 264 55.89 -27.06 -5.01
CA THR A 264 55.75 -27.10 -3.55
C THR A 264 55.51 -25.72 -2.98
N PRO A 265 54.54 -25.53 -2.05
CA PRO A 265 54.23 -24.22 -1.44
C PRO A 265 55.43 -23.61 -0.65
N TYR A 266 56.47 -24.38 -0.40
CA TYR A 266 57.65 -23.97 0.36
C TYR A 266 58.71 -23.23 -0.48
N THR A 267 58.58 -23.17 -1.80
CA THR A 267 59.49 -22.36 -2.65
C THR A 267 59.05 -20.91 -2.83
N LEU A 268 57.97 -20.53 -2.21
CA LEU A 268 57.42 -19.19 -2.19
C LEU A 268 58.06 -18.40 -1.04
N GLY A 269 59.31 -17.99 -1.23
CA GLY A 269 59.89 -16.96 -0.38
C GLY A 269 59.09 -15.69 -0.49
N LEU A 270 58.77 -15.10 0.66
CA LEU A 270 58.13 -13.81 0.88
C LEU A 270 58.73 -12.69 -0.01
N SER A 271 58.30 -12.56 -1.27
CA SER A 271 58.57 -11.38 -2.08
C SER A 271 57.60 -11.29 -3.26
N ASP A 272 56.83 -10.25 -3.24
CA ASP A 272 55.94 -9.70 -4.26
C ASP A 272 54.65 -10.45 -4.60
N ASP A 273 53.56 -9.89 -4.08
CA ASP A 273 52.16 -10.26 -4.28
C ASP A 273 51.69 -10.34 -5.75
N HIS A 274 52.47 -9.84 -6.68
CA HIS A 274 52.12 -9.81 -8.11
C HIS A 274 52.56 -11.06 -8.88
N ASP A 275 53.52 -11.82 -8.40
CA ASP A 275 54.12 -12.95 -9.14
C ASP A 275 53.28 -14.23 -9.03
N GLU A 276 52.57 -14.43 -7.93
CA GLU A 276 51.77 -15.65 -7.70
C GLU A 276 50.52 -15.70 -8.57
N PHE A 277 49.83 -14.59 -8.70
CA PHE A 277 48.64 -14.46 -9.57
C PHE A 277 49.03 -14.59 -11.05
N PHE A 278 50.15 -14.06 -11.43
CA PHE A 278 50.66 -14.16 -12.80
C PHE A 278 51.05 -15.61 -13.15
N ARG A 279 51.69 -16.33 -12.24
CA ARG A 279 52.02 -17.76 -12.41
C ARG A 279 50.78 -18.65 -12.44
N LEU A 280 49.81 -18.40 -11.59
CA LEU A 280 48.55 -19.11 -11.63
C LEU A 280 47.80 -18.86 -12.93
N ASN A 281 47.78 -17.63 -13.40
CA ASN A 281 47.13 -17.25 -14.64
C ASN A 281 47.87 -17.86 -15.85
N SER A 282 49.22 -17.89 -15.87
CA SER A 282 49.97 -18.52 -16.94
C SER A 282 49.88 -20.05 -16.93
N ALA A 283 49.72 -20.68 -15.76
CA ALA A 283 49.45 -22.11 -15.66
C ALA A 283 48.01 -22.46 -16.13
N LEU A 284 47.04 -21.61 -15.80
CA LEU A 284 45.65 -21.72 -16.29
C LEU A 284 45.56 -21.51 -17.81
N ASP A 285 46.32 -20.55 -18.34
CA ASP A 285 46.38 -20.30 -19.77
C ASP A 285 47.02 -21.49 -20.52
N SER A 286 48.10 -22.09 -19.93
CA SER A 286 48.73 -23.30 -20.47
C SER A 286 47.80 -24.50 -20.43
N LEU A 287 47.07 -24.71 -19.33
CA LEU A 287 46.06 -25.76 -19.20
C LEU A 287 44.88 -25.56 -20.17
N THR A 288 44.45 -24.33 -20.33
CA THR A 288 43.41 -23.96 -21.27
C THR A 288 43.83 -24.20 -22.73
N ALA A 289 45.10 -23.87 -23.05
CA ALA A 289 45.66 -24.17 -24.35
C ALA A 289 45.75 -25.68 -24.61
N GLN A 290 46.23 -26.48 -23.63
CA GLN A 290 46.27 -27.96 -23.75
C GLN A 290 44.87 -28.58 -23.90
N VAL A 291 43.88 -28.13 -23.12
CA VAL A 291 42.49 -28.59 -23.24
C VAL A 291 41.93 -28.22 -24.62
N SER A 292 42.21 -26.99 -25.10
CA SER A 292 41.81 -26.56 -26.44
C SER A 292 42.45 -27.40 -27.54
N GLU A 293 43.72 -27.73 -27.41
CA GLU A 293 44.45 -28.59 -28.35
C GLU A 293 43.88 -30.04 -28.36
N VAL A 294 43.64 -30.61 -27.20
CA VAL A 294 43.01 -31.93 -27.09
C VAL A 294 41.58 -31.90 -27.68
N HIS A 295 40.83 -30.85 -27.46
CA HIS A 295 39.49 -30.69 -28.01
C HIS A 295 39.49 -30.55 -29.52
N SER A 296 40.46 -29.81 -30.10
CA SER A 296 40.63 -29.70 -31.54
C SER A 296 40.98 -31.03 -32.20
N VAL A 297 41.92 -31.78 -31.58
CA VAL A 297 42.31 -33.12 -32.06
C VAL A 297 41.15 -34.13 -31.96
N LEU A 298 40.34 -34.04 -30.91
CA LEU A 298 39.14 -34.86 -30.75
C LEU A 298 38.11 -34.54 -31.82
N HIS A 299 37.89 -33.27 -32.10
CA HIS A 299 36.92 -32.82 -33.13
C HIS A 299 37.39 -33.23 -34.54
N GLU A 300 38.68 -33.11 -34.82
CA GLU A 300 39.28 -33.57 -36.08
C GLU A 300 39.13 -35.09 -36.25
N LYS A 301 39.35 -35.88 -35.20
CA LYS A 301 39.12 -37.33 -35.23
C LYS A 301 37.64 -37.70 -35.36
N GLU A 302 36.74 -37.00 -34.73
CA GLU A 302 35.30 -37.18 -34.90
C GLU A 302 34.88 -36.90 -36.34
N GLN A 303 35.44 -35.87 -36.97
CA GLN A 303 35.14 -35.53 -38.36
C GLN A 303 35.67 -36.59 -39.35
N LEU A 304 36.87 -37.08 -39.10
CA LEU A 304 37.44 -38.20 -39.90
C LEU A 304 36.66 -39.48 -39.79
N VAL A 305 36.19 -39.81 -38.57
CA VAL A 305 35.35 -41.01 -38.35
C VAL A 305 34.01 -40.84 -39.06
N ARG A 306 33.42 -39.64 -39.00
CA ARG A 306 32.19 -39.30 -39.69
C ARG A 306 32.31 -39.42 -41.20
N GLU A 307 33.39 -38.92 -41.81
CA GLU A 307 33.66 -39.04 -43.23
C GLU A 307 33.86 -40.50 -43.66
N ARG A 308 34.62 -41.27 -42.86
CA ARG A 308 34.81 -42.72 -43.12
C ARG A 308 33.50 -43.49 -43.05
N LEU A 309 32.64 -43.20 -42.09
CA LEU A 309 31.33 -43.80 -41.99
C LEU A 309 30.42 -43.45 -43.16
N LEU A 310 30.42 -42.17 -43.58
CA LEU A 310 29.68 -41.74 -44.77
C LEU A 310 30.18 -42.42 -46.06
N LEU A 311 31.49 -42.52 -46.23
CA LEU A 311 32.09 -43.24 -47.33
C LEU A 311 31.80 -44.74 -47.29
N GLY A 312 31.78 -45.36 -46.10
CA GLY A 312 31.41 -46.76 -45.92
C GLY A 312 29.93 -47.03 -46.32
N ILE A 313 29.03 -46.08 -45.98
CA ILE A 313 27.62 -46.17 -46.41
C ILE A 313 27.50 -46.01 -47.92
N LEU A 314 28.24 -45.07 -48.51
CA LEU A 314 28.28 -44.80 -49.96
C LEU A 314 28.77 -46.01 -50.76
N HIS A 315 29.74 -46.75 -50.28
CA HIS A 315 30.30 -47.94 -50.94
C HIS A 315 29.55 -49.23 -50.62
N ALA A 316 28.40 -49.14 -49.90
CA ALA A 316 27.60 -50.27 -49.48
C ALA A 316 28.40 -51.32 -48.62
N SER A 317 29.51 -50.87 -48.05
CA SER A 317 30.37 -51.71 -47.20
C SER A 317 29.90 -51.81 -45.74
N VAL A 318 28.89 -51.02 -45.36
CA VAL A 318 28.27 -50.97 -44.03
C VAL A 318 26.76 -51.19 -44.17
N ASP A 319 26.23 -52.16 -43.48
CA ASP A 319 24.80 -52.45 -43.45
C ASP A 319 24.06 -51.41 -42.55
N VAL A 320 23.34 -50.49 -43.18
CA VAL A 320 22.62 -49.41 -42.52
C VAL A 320 21.49 -49.90 -41.63
N THR A 321 21.03 -51.15 -41.83
CA THR A 321 19.91 -51.71 -41.04
C THR A 321 20.34 -52.25 -39.68
N ALA A 322 21.62 -52.51 -39.49
CA ALA A 322 22.12 -53.21 -38.30
C ALA A 322 22.65 -52.32 -37.16
N LEU A 323 22.92 -50.99 -37.36
CA LEU A 323 23.68 -50.15 -36.44
C LEU A 323 23.12 -48.75 -36.18
N PRO A 324 21.80 -48.59 -35.82
CA PRO A 324 21.27 -47.22 -35.61
C PRO A 324 21.84 -46.47 -34.42
N GLN A 325 22.34 -47.16 -33.38
CA GLN A 325 22.79 -46.51 -32.14
C GLN A 325 24.24 -46.00 -32.19
N GLU A 326 25.13 -46.63 -32.95
CA GLU A 326 26.52 -46.18 -33.08
C GLU A 326 26.63 -44.90 -33.94
N TYR A 327 25.79 -44.74 -34.95
CA TYR A 327 25.82 -43.55 -35.82
C TYR A 327 25.32 -42.31 -35.10
N MET A 328 24.36 -42.43 -34.13
CA MET A 328 23.86 -41.31 -33.35
C MET A 328 24.96 -40.62 -32.51
N LYS A 329 25.98 -41.37 -32.07
CA LYS A 329 27.12 -40.80 -31.32
C LYS A 329 27.93 -39.80 -32.15
N TYR A 330 27.91 -39.91 -33.46
CA TYR A 330 28.62 -39.04 -34.40
C TYR A 330 27.67 -38.04 -35.11
N GLY A 331 26.45 -37.84 -34.58
CA GLY A 331 25.51 -36.88 -35.09
C GLY A 331 24.86 -37.26 -36.43
N LEU A 332 24.98 -38.56 -36.87
CA LEU A 332 24.34 -39.06 -38.07
C LEU A 332 23.00 -39.67 -37.69
N VAL A 333 21.92 -38.96 -37.95
CA VAL A 333 20.55 -39.40 -37.72
C VAL A 333 19.86 -39.64 -39.08
N PHE A 334 19.43 -40.86 -39.30
CA PHE A 334 18.66 -41.23 -40.52
C PHE A 334 17.20 -41.43 -40.13
N PRO A 335 16.36 -40.37 -40.22
CA PRO A 335 14.97 -40.45 -39.78
C PRO A 335 14.04 -41.25 -40.73
N TYR A 336 14.53 -41.57 -41.94
CA TYR A 336 13.73 -42.25 -42.97
C TYR A 336 14.36 -43.57 -43.39
N ARG A 337 13.53 -44.56 -43.77
CA ARG A 337 13.96 -45.89 -44.27
C ARG A 337 14.61 -45.86 -45.63
N PHE A 338 14.35 -44.80 -46.40
CA PHE A 338 14.86 -44.65 -47.77
C PHE A 338 15.48 -43.28 -47.91
N PHE A 339 16.64 -43.19 -48.49
CA PHE A 339 17.33 -41.94 -48.86
C PHE A 339 17.91 -42.07 -50.25
N SER A 340 17.98 -40.95 -50.96
CA SER A 340 18.60 -40.86 -52.28
C SER A 340 19.83 -39.97 -52.18
N LEU A 341 20.87 -40.38 -52.87
CA LEU A 341 22.11 -39.61 -52.97
C LEU A 341 22.06 -38.80 -54.28
N ILE A 342 22.27 -37.50 -54.17
CA ILE A 342 22.41 -36.61 -55.33
C ILE A 342 23.89 -36.22 -55.42
N LEU A 343 24.57 -36.69 -56.48
CA LEU A 343 25.93 -36.30 -56.75
C LEU A 343 25.94 -35.07 -57.65
N ILE A 344 26.41 -33.94 -57.11
CA ILE A 344 26.55 -32.71 -57.87
C ILE A 344 28.03 -32.57 -58.26
N HIS A 345 28.31 -32.71 -59.54
CA HIS A 345 29.64 -32.45 -60.05
C HIS A 345 29.81 -30.94 -60.33
N MET A 346 30.61 -30.26 -59.55
CA MET A 346 30.97 -28.87 -59.83
C MET A 346 32.36 -28.82 -60.47
N PRO A 347 32.52 -28.18 -61.62
CA PRO A 347 33.84 -27.99 -62.22
C PRO A 347 34.70 -27.04 -61.33
N ALA A 348 35.97 -27.37 -61.21
CA ALA A 348 36.93 -26.79 -60.22
C ALA A 348 37.10 -25.27 -60.22
N LEU A 349 36.48 -24.55 -61.16
CA LEU A 349 36.60 -23.09 -61.27
C LEU A 349 35.61 -22.30 -60.43
N GLU A 350 34.55 -22.91 -59.90
CA GLU A 350 33.54 -22.21 -59.09
C GLU A 350 33.76 -22.34 -57.58
N ILE A 351 34.63 -23.24 -57.12
CA ILE A 351 34.89 -23.45 -55.68
C ILE A 351 35.62 -22.25 -55.08
N MET A 352 36.35 -21.47 -55.88
CA MET A 352 37.05 -20.25 -55.38
C MET A 352 36.11 -19.07 -55.10
N LYS A 353 34.89 -19.05 -55.60
CA LYS A 353 33.94 -17.94 -55.35
C LYS A 353 33.05 -18.12 -54.14
N LEU A 354 32.88 -19.37 -53.65
CA LEU A 354 32.03 -19.65 -52.52
C LEU A 354 32.72 -19.54 -51.15
N SER A 355 34.08 -19.53 -51.11
CA SER A 355 34.86 -19.35 -49.86
C SER A 355 35.02 -17.88 -49.45
N LEU A 356 34.43 -16.93 -50.19
CA LEU A 356 34.54 -15.48 -49.90
C LEU A 356 33.26 -14.87 -49.36
N ILE A 357 32.25 -15.70 -49.01
CA ILE A 357 31.04 -15.26 -48.36
C ILE A 357 30.79 -16.14 -47.11
N HIS A 358 31.66 -15.94 -46.14
CA HIS A 358 31.34 -16.25 -44.71
C HIS A 358 32.07 -15.25 -43.87
#